data_f91b2a5c7d4d8e03bcbb9eedfa93d722
#
_entry.id   f91b2a5c7d4d8e03bcbb9eedfa93d722
#
_cell.length_a   1.000
_cell.length_b   1.000
_cell.length_c   1.000
_cell.angle_alpha   90.00
_cell.angle_beta   90.00
_cell.angle_gamma   90.00
#
_symmetry.space_group_name_H-M   'P 1'
#
loop_
_entity.id
_entity.type
_entity.pdbx_description
1 polymer ?
#
loop_
_entity_poly.entity_id
_entity_poly.type
_entity_poly.pdbx_seq_one_letter_code
_entity_poly.pdbx_strand_id
1 'polypeptide(L)'
;MRTPATPLHAILLASLLAASQAHAALRPEDILKAADEARGNVEGIAWEVTIAATDAQRDTETEVYDIKARGFNVAGTNLAPPKYRGNKILMLNTSMWFYKPGLSKPVPISLRQKLIGDAAYGDIAATNYADNYTATELAEEDVGGEPCHVFDLKAKNDKVTYDSIRYWVSKRRLVGVKADYFTVSGKKIKSAAMDYKNQVSLGGKARPFLSRITLQGELMNGALTYLSVRNPRIEPLPDYVFDLNLFMK
;
A
#
# COMPACT_ATOMS: atom_id res chain seq x y z
N MET A 1 34.09 72.13 45.57
CA MET A 1 33.18 70.96 45.90
C MET A 1 32.69 70.41 44.61
N ARG A 2 33.16 69.21 44.24
CA ARG A 2 32.76 68.46 43.00
C ARG A 2 31.86 67.36 43.38
N THR A 3 30.63 67.33 42.83
CA THR A 3 29.69 66.23 42.94
C THR A 3 30.01 65.21 41.87
N PRO A 4 30.02 63.91 42.15
CA PRO A 4 30.25 62.87 41.16
C PRO A 4 28.96 62.50 40.42
N ALA A 5 29.09 62.38 39.11
CA ALA A 5 28.01 61.87 38.21
C ALA A 5 27.87 60.34 38.32
N THR A 6 26.68 59.91 38.46
CA THR A 6 26.27 58.46 38.44
C THR A 6 26.10 57.98 36.98
N PRO A 7 26.67 56.84 36.57
CA PRO A 7 26.42 56.30 35.23
C PRO A 7 25.08 55.57 35.15
N LEU A 8 24.29 55.94 34.20
CA LEU A 8 23.05 55.24 33.79
C LEU A 8 23.40 53.86 33.18
N HIS A 9 22.94 52.80 33.81
CA HIS A 9 23.04 51.44 33.25
C HIS A 9 21.90 51.25 32.25
N ALA A 10 22.26 51.21 30.97
CA ALA A 10 21.36 50.79 29.91
C ALA A 10 21.17 49.27 29.96
N ILE A 11 20.00 48.81 30.40
CA ILE A 11 19.59 47.40 30.35
C ILE A 11 19.12 47.13 28.92
N LEU A 12 19.94 46.41 28.16
CA LEU A 12 19.61 45.91 26.83
C LEU A 12 18.74 44.66 27.00
N LEU A 13 17.42 44.80 26.80
CA LEU A 13 16.49 43.67 26.75
C LEU A 13 16.65 42.98 25.41
N ALA A 14 17.43 41.87 25.37
CA ALA A 14 17.51 40.99 24.22
C ALA A 14 16.26 40.10 24.21
N SER A 15 15.24 40.48 23.43
CA SER A 15 14.09 39.65 23.14
C SER A 15 14.49 38.51 22.21
N LEU A 16 14.71 37.29 22.73
CA LEU A 16 14.82 36.08 21.93
C LEU A 16 13.46 35.84 21.24
N LEU A 17 13.36 36.19 19.96
CA LEU A 17 12.32 35.66 19.10
C LEU A 17 12.60 34.15 18.86
N ALA A 18 11.98 33.29 19.65
CA ALA A 18 11.87 31.86 19.31
C ALA A 18 10.97 31.76 18.08
N ALA A 19 11.57 31.70 16.87
CA ALA A 19 10.87 31.33 15.67
C ALA A 19 10.45 29.86 15.79
N SER A 20 9.23 29.63 16.28
CA SER A 20 8.55 28.33 16.12
C SER A 20 8.47 28.04 14.63
N GLN A 21 9.35 27.18 14.13
CA GLN A 21 9.17 26.58 12.82
C GLN A 21 7.92 25.68 12.91
N ALA A 22 6.77 26.25 12.56
CA ALA A 22 5.59 25.46 12.31
C ALA A 22 5.94 24.53 11.15
N HIS A 23 6.24 23.26 11.46
CA HIS A 23 6.27 22.22 10.44
C HIS A 23 4.87 22.19 9.85
N ALA A 24 4.74 22.60 8.57
CA ALA A 24 3.49 22.48 7.86
C ALA A 24 3.06 20.99 7.95
N ALA A 25 1.90 20.74 8.52
CA ALA A 25 1.34 19.40 8.60
C ALA A 25 1.25 18.84 7.17
N LEU A 26 1.70 17.59 6.98
CA LEU A 26 1.58 16.93 5.68
C LEU A 26 0.10 16.83 5.30
N ARG A 27 -0.22 17.09 4.04
CA ARG A 27 -1.59 16.93 3.57
C ARG A 27 -1.96 15.45 3.54
N PRO A 28 -3.21 15.06 3.81
CA PRO A 28 -3.68 13.67 3.72
C PRO A 28 -3.28 12.97 2.43
N GLU A 29 -3.37 13.68 1.31
CA GLU A 29 -2.98 13.16 0.00
C GLU A 29 -1.48 12.78 -0.08
N ASP A 30 -0.59 13.59 0.49
CA ASP A 30 0.86 13.34 0.47
C ASP A 30 1.21 12.15 1.37
N ILE A 31 0.50 11.99 2.50
CA ILE A 31 0.63 10.83 3.40
C ILE A 31 0.21 9.55 2.68
N LEU A 32 -0.94 9.57 1.99
CA LEU A 32 -1.44 8.42 1.26
C LEU A 32 -0.56 8.05 0.06
N LYS A 33 -0.03 9.04 -0.68
CA LYS A 33 0.93 8.79 -1.77
C LYS A 33 2.19 8.09 -1.26
N ALA A 34 2.76 8.54 -0.15
CA ALA A 34 3.93 7.89 0.45
C ALA A 34 3.61 6.45 0.87
N ALA A 35 2.41 6.18 1.42
CA ALA A 35 1.98 4.85 1.78
C ALA A 35 1.74 3.96 0.54
N ASP A 36 1.24 4.50 -0.57
CA ASP A 36 1.08 3.80 -1.85
C ASP A 36 2.45 3.45 -2.49
N GLU A 37 3.43 4.36 -2.44
CA GLU A 37 4.81 4.09 -2.89
C GLU A 37 5.43 2.90 -2.17
N ALA A 38 5.23 2.78 -0.86
CA ALA A 38 5.72 1.67 -0.06
C ALA A 38 5.04 0.32 -0.39
N ARG A 39 4.01 0.35 -1.23
CA ARG A 39 3.25 -0.80 -1.72
C ARG A 39 3.29 -0.97 -3.24
N GLY A 40 4.25 -0.35 -3.92
CA GLY A 40 4.56 -0.59 -5.32
C GLY A 40 4.11 0.47 -6.31
N ASN A 41 3.44 1.55 -5.88
CA ASN A 41 3.04 2.65 -6.77
C ASN A 41 4.24 3.59 -7.04
N VAL A 42 5.17 3.11 -7.85
CA VAL A 42 6.38 3.84 -8.26
C VAL A 42 6.63 3.65 -9.77
N GLU A 43 7.56 4.41 -10.34
CA GLU A 43 7.83 4.46 -11.80
C GLU A 43 8.44 3.18 -12.41
N GLY A 44 8.67 2.15 -11.62
CA GLY A 44 9.14 0.85 -12.08
C GLY A 44 9.70 0.01 -10.94
N ILE A 45 9.03 -1.09 -10.65
CA ILE A 45 9.42 -2.01 -9.59
C ILE A 45 8.97 -3.43 -9.93
N ALA A 46 9.76 -4.42 -9.51
CA ALA A 46 9.37 -5.82 -9.53
C ALA A 46 9.57 -6.47 -8.18
N TRP A 47 8.74 -7.46 -7.86
CA TRP A 47 8.84 -8.27 -6.64
C TRP A 47 8.19 -9.64 -6.84
N GLU A 48 8.49 -10.58 -5.96
CA GLU A 48 7.77 -11.83 -5.84
C GLU A 48 6.76 -11.76 -4.69
N VAL A 49 5.56 -12.28 -4.88
CA VAL A 49 4.58 -12.44 -3.82
C VAL A 49 4.17 -13.90 -3.69
N THR A 50 4.29 -14.45 -2.49
CA THR A 50 3.74 -15.75 -2.12
C THR A 50 2.44 -15.52 -1.36
N ILE A 51 1.35 -16.11 -1.84
CA ILE A 51 0.03 -16.05 -1.22
C ILE A 51 -0.24 -17.43 -0.61
N ALA A 52 -0.54 -17.48 0.69
CA ALA A 52 -0.85 -18.72 1.40
C ALA A 52 -2.03 -18.47 2.35
N ALA A 53 -3.06 -19.32 2.25
CA ALA A 53 -4.16 -19.32 3.22
C ALA A 53 -3.98 -20.47 4.19
N THR A 54 -4.12 -20.20 5.49
CA THR A 54 -4.14 -21.23 6.54
C THR A 54 -5.59 -21.55 6.88
N ASP A 55 -5.95 -22.81 6.76
CA ASP A 55 -7.19 -23.34 7.33
C ASP A 55 -6.80 -24.40 8.38
N ALA A 56 -7.41 -24.34 9.56
CA ALA A 56 -7.12 -25.29 10.64
C ALA A 56 -7.42 -26.76 10.27
N GLN A 57 -8.07 -27.01 9.13
CA GLN A 57 -8.57 -28.32 8.71
C GLN A 57 -8.13 -28.78 7.31
N ARG A 58 -7.35 -27.98 6.54
CA ARG A 58 -6.97 -28.30 5.15
C ARG A 58 -5.54 -27.87 4.84
N ASP A 59 -4.91 -28.62 3.92
CA ASP A 59 -3.65 -28.22 3.31
C ASP A 59 -3.77 -26.84 2.66
N THR A 60 -2.81 -25.98 2.97
CA THR A 60 -2.79 -24.60 2.53
C THR A 60 -2.55 -24.51 1.02
N GLU A 61 -3.50 -23.95 0.30
CA GLU A 61 -3.27 -23.58 -1.09
C GLU A 61 -2.27 -22.43 -1.13
N THR A 62 -1.20 -22.58 -1.93
CA THR A 62 -0.14 -21.58 -2.03
C THR A 62 0.10 -21.26 -3.50
N GLU A 63 0.13 -19.97 -3.84
CA GLU A 63 0.53 -19.49 -5.16
C GLU A 63 1.69 -18.49 -5.05
N VAL A 64 2.54 -18.47 -6.07
CA VAL A 64 3.64 -17.52 -6.18
C VAL A 64 3.51 -16.75 -7.49
N TYR A 65 3.59 -15.43 -7.42
CA TYR A 65 3.58 -14.54 -8.57
C TYR A 65 4.87 -13.71 -8.64
N ASP A 66 5.42 -13.57 -9.85
CA ASP A 66 6.32 -12.46 -10.21
C ASP A 66 5.46 -11.27 -10.62
N ILE A 67 5.62 -10.16 -9.93
CA ILE A 67 4.84 -8.93 -10.13
C ILE A 67 5.75 -7.83 -10.63
N LYS A 68 5.30 -7.09 -11.63
CA LYS A 68 5.90 -5.87 -12.16
C LYS A 68 4.89 -4.76 -12.10
N ALA A 69 5.28 -3.61 -11.55
CA ALA A 69 4.40 -2.44 -11.46
C ALA A 69 5.10 -1.17 -11.93
N ARG A 70 4.32 -0.31 -12.60
CA ARG A 70 4.72 1.04 -12.99
C ARG A 70 3.54 1.97 -12.75
N GLY A 71 3.68 2.82 -11.72
CA GLY A 71 2.53 3.54 -11.20
C GLY A 71 1.44 2.56 -10.79
N PHE A 72 0.25 2.72 -11.33
CA PHE A 72 -0.89 1.85 -11.03
C PHE A 72 -1.12 0.74 -12.10
N ASN A 73 -0.18 0.53 -13.03
CA ASN A 73 -0.22 -0.58 -13.96
C ASN A 73 0.56 -1.76 -13.39
N VAL A 74 -0.01 -2.96 -13.45
CA VAL A 74 0.57 -4.17 -12.87
C VAL A 74 0.50 -5.32 -13.87
N ALA A 75 1.62 -6.00 -14.07
CA ALA A 75 1.69 -7.26 -14.77
C ALA A 75 2.18 -8.34 -13.80
N GLY A 76 1.46 -9.45 -13.71
CA GLY A 76 1.80 -10.58 -12.84
C GLY A 76 1.86 -11.89 -13.61
N THR A 77 2.83 -12.75 -13.28
CA THR A 77 2.94 -14.10 -13.83
C THR A 77 2.98 -15.11 -12.70
N ASN A 78 2.11 -16.10 -12.71
CA ASN A 78 2.12 -17.18 -11.73
C ASN A 78 3.32 -18.10 -11.98
N LEU A 79 4.15 -18.30 -10.96
CA LEU A 79 5.34 -19.14 -10.98
C LEU A 79 5.11 -20.53 -10.38
N ALA A 80 4.16 -20.64 -9.44
CA ALA A 80 3.85 -21.88 -8.70
C ALA A 80 2.40 -21.83 -8.16
N PRO A 81 1.76 -22.99 -7.99
CA PRO A 81 2.23 -24.34 -8.27
C PRO A 81 2.22 -24.68 -9.77
N PRO A 82 2.75 -25.82 -10.20
CA PRO A 82 2.82 -26.20 -11.63
C PRO A 82 1.48 -26.13 -12.38
N LYS A 83 0.35 -26.45 -11.69
CA LYS A 83 -1.01 -26.39 -12.27
C LYS A 83 -1.46 -25.00 -12.73
N TYR A 84 -0.84 -23.93 -12.20
CA TYR A 84 -1.18 -22.54 -12.50
C TYR A 84 -0.02 -21.77 -13.15
N ARG A 85 1.16 -22.43 -13.27
CA ARG A 85 2.35 -21.78 -13.84
C ARG A 85 2.06 -21.22 -15.23
N GLY A 86 2.46 -19.96 -15.43
CA GLY A 86 2.24 -19.24 -16.68
C GLY A 86 0.87 -18.57 -16.78
N ASN A 87 -0.02 -18.74 -15.81
CA ASN A 87 -1.18 -17.86 -15.70
C ASN A 87 -0.68 -16.43 -15.50
N LYS A 88 -1.33 -15.46 -16.16
CA LYS A 88 -0.93 -14.06 -16.10
C LYS A 88 -2.10 -13.18 -15.67
N ILE A 89 -1.78 -12.08 -15.01
CA ILE A 89 -2.69 -10.96 -14.75
C ILE A 89 -2.10 -9.68 -15.31
N LEU A 90 -2.95 -8.84 -15.88
CA LEU A 90 -2.58 -7.50 -16.33
C LEU A 90 -3.61 -6.53 -15.79
N MET A 91 -3.18 -5.52 -15.07
CA MET A 91 -3.99 -4.40 -14.61
C MET A 91 -3.50 -3.12 -15.29
N LEU A 92 -4.40 -2.45 -15.98
CA LEU A 92 -4.18 -1.13 -16.57
C LEU A 92 -5.17 -0.16 -15.92
N ASN A 93 -4.66 0.75 -15.13
CA ASN A 93 -5.47 1.59 -14.24
C ASN A 93 -6.36 0.72 -13.32
N THR A 94 -7.68 0.74 -13.51
CA THR A 94 -8.66 -0.04 -12.72
C THR A 94 -9.26 -1.22 -13.48
N SER A 95 -8.81 -1.50 -14.70
CA SER A 95 -9.25 -2.63 -15.51
C SER A 95 -8.26 -3.77 -15.38
N MET A 96 -8.72 -4.99 -15.12
CA MET A 96 -7.87 -6.16 -14.96
C MET A 96 -8.28 -7.28 -15.90
N TRP A 97 -7.28 -7.98 -16.42
CA TRP A 97 -7.42 -9.16 -17.27
C TRP A 97 -6.63 -10.34 -16.71
N PHE A 98 -7.20 -11.51 -16.89
CA PHE A 98 -6.57 -12.79 -16.60
C PHE A 98 -6.31 -13.54 -17.89
N TYR A 99 -5.15 -14.19 -17.99
CA TYR A 99 -4.79 -15.09 -19.07
C TYR A 99 -4.29 -16.42 -18.51
N LYS A 100 -4.76 -17.50 -19.11
CA LYS A 100 -4.25 -18.86 -18.86
C LYS A 100 -3.68 -19.41 -20.17
N PRO A 101 -2.50 -20.08 -20.18
CA PRO A 101 -1.99 -20.75 -21.36
C PRO A 101 -3.04 -21.65 -22.02
N GLY A 102 -3.21 -21.48 -23.34
CA GLY A 102 -4.25 -22.17 -24.11
C GLY A 102 -5.55 -21.38 -24.33
N LEU A 103 -5.76 -20.25 -23.67
CA LEU A 103 -6.84 -19.34 -24.02
C LEU A 103 -6.51 -18.55 -25.28
N SER A 104 -7.51 -18.33 -26.14
CA SER A 104 -7.36 -17.53 -27.38
C SER A 104 -7.24 -16.02 -27.12
N LYS A 105 -7.70 -15.55 -25.96
CA LYS A 105 -7.66 -14.14 -25.53
C LYS A 105 -7.72 -14.01 -24.01
N PRO A 106 -7.21 -12.89 -23.44
CA PRO A 106 -7.37 -12.59 -22.04
C PRO A 106 -8.84 -12.39 -21.67
N VAL A 107 -9.20 -12.73 -20.44
CA VAL A 107 -10.55 -12.59 -19.89
C VAL A 107 -10.58 -11.42 -18.91
N PRO A 108 -11.48 -10.44 -19.05
CA PRO A 108 -11.66 -9.41 -18.05
C PRO A 108 -12.08 -10.01 -16.71
N ILE A 109 -11.46 -9.55 -15.63
CA ILE A 109 -11.80 -9.95 -14.26
C ILE A 109 -11.95 -8.72 -13.37
N SER A 110 -12.64 -8.88 -12.24
CA SER A 110 -12.74 -7.82 -11.24
C SER A 110 -11.57 -7.86 -10.27
N LEU A 111 -11.07 -6.70 -9.83
CA LEU A 111 -10.13 -6.57 -8.72
C LEU A 111 -10.68 -7.20 -7.42
N ARG A 112 -12.01 -7.22 -7.25
CA ARG A 112 -12.72 -7.80 -6.11
C ARG A 112 -12.81 -9.32 -6.15
N GLN A 113 -12.51 -9.93 -7.30
CA GLN A 113 -12.60 -11.38 -7.45
C GLN A 113 -11.62 -12.07 -6.51
N LYS A 114 -12.11 -13.09 -5.80
CA LYS A 114 -11.33 -13.89 -4.87
C LYS A 114 -10.18 -14.60 -5.59
N LEU A 115 -9.01 -14.57 -4.98
CA LEU A 115 -7.81 -15.27 -5.43
C LEU A 115 -7.59 -16.52 -4.54
N ILE A 116 -7.09 -16.37 -3.33
CA ILE A 116 -6.88 -17.44 -2.34
C ILE A 116 -7.30 -16.93 -0.97
N GLY A 117 -7.95 -17.77 -0.17
CA GLY A 117 -8.37 -17.42 1.19
C GLY A 117 -9.20 -16.12 1.20
N ASP A 118 -8.77 -15.12 1.95
CA ASP A 118 -9.38 -13.79 1.99
C ASP A 118 -8.72 -12.78 1.03
N ALA A 119 -7.72 -13.21 0.24
CA ALA A 119 -7.09 -12.35 -0.75
C ALA A 119 -7.94 -12.23 -2.02
N ALA A 120 -8.09 -11.02 -2.52
CA ALA A 120 -8.61 -10.69 -3.84
C ALA A 120 -7.44 -10.40 -4.81
N TYR A 121 -7.70 -10.42 -6.12
CA TYR A 121 -6.68 -10.06 -7.13
C TYR A 121 -6.12 -8.65 -6.93
N GLY A 122 -6.93 -7.71 -6.45
CA GLY A 122 -6.46 -6.36 -6.13
C GLY A 122 -5.50 -6.26 -4.96
N ASP A 123 -5.43 -7.26 -4.07
CA ASP A 123 -4.52 -7.23 -2.92
C ASP A 123 -3.05 -7.51 -3.28
N ILE A 124 -2.80 -8.19 -4.41
CA ILE A 124 -1.45 -8.45 -4.92
C ILE A 124 -0.93 -7.37 -5.87
N ALA A 125 -1.78 -6.42 -6.24
CA ALA A 125 -1.44 -5.28 -7.09
C ALA A 125 -0.85 -4.13 -6.27
N ALA A 126 -0.21 -3.18 -6.96
CA ALA A 126 0.15 -1.89 -6.38
C ALA A 126 -1.11 -1.13 -5.94
N THR A 127 -1.02 -0.38 -4.84
CA THR A 127 -2.14 0.44 -4.38
C THR A 127 -2.07 1.85 -4.95
N ASN A 128 -3.24 2.48 -5.08
CA ASN A 128 -3.37 3.88 -5.45
C ASN A 128 -4.53 4.50 -4.64
N TYR A 129 -4.38 4.48 -3.32
CA TYR A 129 -5.43 4.97 -2.41
C TYR A 129 -5.57 6.49 -2.49
N ALA A 130 -4.46 7.22 -2.67
CA ALA A 130 -4.48 8.66 -2.83
C ALA A 130 -5.38 9.15 -3.98
N ASP A 131 -5.31 8.48 -5.14
CA ASP A 131 -6.08 8.91 -6.32
C ASP A 131 -7.47 8.27 -6.40
N ASN A 132 -7.60 7.00 -5.96
CA ASN A 132 -8.82 6.22 -6.15
C ASN A 132 -9.87 6.41 -5.05
N TYR A 133 -9.50 7.04 -3.94
CA TYR A 133 -10.40 7.24 -2.79
C TYR A 133 -10.46 8.72 -2.38
N THR A 134 -11.60 9.12 -1.87
CA THR A 134 -11.73 10.36 -1.11
C THR A 134 -11.39 10.05 0.34
N ALA A 135 -10.40 10.76 0.88
CA ALA A 135 -9.92 10.57 2.25
C ALA A 135 -10.53 11.59 3.21
N THR A 136 -11.00 11.12 4.35
CA THR A 136 -11.34 11.94 5.52
C THR A 136 -10.40 11.53 6.65
N GLU A 137 -9.59 12.46 7.15
CA GLU A 137 -8.73 12.20 8.31
C GLU A 137 -9.57 12.20 9.59
N LEU A 138 -9.35 11.20 10.41
CA LEU A 138 -9.99 11.01 11.72
C LEU A 138 -9.01 11.38 12.84
N ALA A 139 -9.41 11.15 14.10
CA ALA A 139 -8.51 11.24 15.24
C ALA A 139 -7.36 10.21 15.12
N GLU A 140 -6.19 10.60 15.61
CA GLU A 140 -5.01 9.74 15.65
C GLU A 140 -5.22 8.55 16.58
N GLU A 141 -4.66 7.40 16.22
CA GLU A 141 -4.69 6.18 17.04
C GLU A 141 -3.30 5.57 17.13
N ASP A 142 -3.04 4.82 18.20
CA ASP A 142 -1.84 3.99 18.35
C ASP A 142 -2.13 2.56 17.87
N VAL A 143 -1.25 2.03 17.03
CA VAL A 143 -1.30 0.65 16.57
C VAL A 143 -0.02 -0.07 17.01
N GLY A 144 -0.12 -0.84 18.09
CA GLY A 144 1.01 -1.62 18.60
C GLY A 144 2.20 -0.77 19.06
N GLY A 145 1.96 0.41 19.64
CA GLY A 145 3.00 1.34 20.09
C GLY A 145 3.49 2.29 18.97
N GLU A 146 2.83 2.32 17.84
CA GLU A 146 3.16 3.21 16.72
C GLU A 146 2.03 4.23 16.49
N PRO A 147 2.27 5.55 16.70
CA PRO A 147 1.28 6.58 16.41
C PRO A 147 0.94 6.64 14.92
N CYS A 148 -0.36 6.66 14.59
CA CYS A 148 -0.85 6.60 13.24
C CYS A 148 -1.81 7.75 12.93
N HIS A 149 -1.76 8.26 11.70
CA HIS A 149 -2.88 8.92 11.08
C HIS A 149 -3.94 7.89 10.74
N VAL A 150 -5.20 8.21 10.96
CA VAL A 150 -6.32 7.34 10.61
C VAL A 150 -7.18 8.02 9.55
N PHE A 151 -7.44 7.30 8.46
CA PHE A 151 -8.26 7.79 7.35
C PHE A 151 -9.46 6.89 7.13
N ASP A 152 -10.63 7.49 6.96
CA ASP A 152 -11.75 6.85 6.27
C ASP A 152 -11.64 7.18 4.78
N LEU A 153 -11.45 6.14 3.96
CA LEU A 153 -11.31 6.20 2.52
C LEU A 153 -12.61 5.71 1.87
N LYS A 154 -13.22 6.54 1.02
CA LYS A 154 -14.40 6.18 0.23
C LYS A 154 -14.05 6.10 -1.24
N ALA A 155 -14.37 4.99 -1.89
CA ALA A 155 -14.12 4.76 -3.31
C ALA A 155 -14.75 5.86 -4.16
N LYS A 156 -13.98 6.42 -5.11
CA LYS A 156 -14.47 7.40 -6.10
C LYS A 156 -15.28 6.74 -7.23
N ASN A 157 -15.14 5.41 -7.39
CA ASN A 157 -15.86 4.62 -8.40
C ASN A 157 -15.95 3.14 -7.96
N ASP A 158 -16.70 2.33 -8.69
CA ASP A 158 -16.97 0.92 -8.41
C ASP A 158 -15.89 -0.07 -8.95
N LYS A 159 -14.87 0.44 -9.64
CA LYS A 159 -13.81 -0.38 -10.26
C LYS A 159 -12.65 -0.69 -9.33
N VAL A 160 -12.64 -0.16 -8.11
CA VAL A 160 -11.63 -0.44 -7.09
C VAL A 160 -11.96 -1.69 -6.28
N THR A 161 -10.99 -2.20 -5.53
CA THR A 161 -11.12 -3.46 -4.78
C THR A 161 -12.14 -3.36 -3.65
N TYR A 162 -12.21 -2.24 -2.94
CA TYR A 162 -13.07 -2.05 -1.76
C TYR A 162 -13.88 -0.77 -1.86
N ASP A 163 -15.10 -0.78 -1.33
CA ASP A 163 -16.00 0.39 -1.35
C ASP A 163 -15.58 1.44 -0.34
N SER A 164 -15.16 1.00 0.83
CA SER A 164 -14.52 1.88 1.81
C SER A 164 -13.47 1.14 2.64
N ILE A 165 -12.51 1.92 3.14
CA ILE A 165 -11.36 1.40 3.90
C ILE A 165 -11.16 2.33 5.09
N ARG A 166 -11.00 1.78 6.30
CA ARG A 166 -10.35 2.51 7.39
C ARG A 166 -8.89 2.15 7.37
N TYR A 167 -8.01 3.16 7.26
CA TYR A 167 -6.60 2.98 6.99
C TYR A 167 -5.75 3.70 8.02
N TRP A 168 -4.85 2.97 8.66
CA TRP A 168 -3.89 3.48 9.63
C TRP A 168 -2.52 3.62 8.98
N VAL A 169 -2.01 4.84 8.92
CA VAL A 169 -0.70 5.17 8.34
C VAL A 169 0.24 5.66 9.44
N SER A 170 1.38 5.00 9.60
CA SER A 170 2.41 5.38 10.55
C SER A 170 2.86 6.83 10.36
N LYS A 171 2.77 7.65 11.40
CA LYS A 171 3.24 9.04 11.37
C LYS A 171 4.75 9.15 11.13
N ARG A 172 5.53 8.19 11.62
CA ARG A 172 6.98 8.18 11.51
C ARG A 172 7.49 7.69 10.17
N ARG A 173 6.87 6.61 9.65
CA ARG A 173 7.36 5.91 8.45
C ARG A 173 6.58 6.24 7.19
N LEU A 174 5.40 6.85 7.31
CA LEU A 174 4.45 7.13 6.23
C LEU A 174 4.10 5.86 5.42
N VAL A 175 3.91 4.74 6.11
CA VAL A 175 3.47 3.45 5.55
C VAL A 175 2.18 3.01 6.22
N GLY A 176 1.31 2.34 5.47
CA GLY A 176 0.09 1.76 6.04
C GLY A 176 0.40 0.55 6.91
N VAL A 177 -0.02 0.54 8.16
CA VAL A 177 0.24 -0.57 9.10
C VAL A 177 -0.96 -1.46 9.34
N LYS A 178 -2.17 -0.90 9.17
CA LYS A 178 -3.44 -1.62 9.35
C LYS A 178 -4.50 -1.09 8.38
N ALA A 179 -5.40 -1.96 7.95
CA ALA A 179 -6.60 -1.57 7.21
C ALA A 179 -7.78 -2.45 7.62
N ASP A 180 -8.97 -1.84 7.69
CA ASP A 180 -10.25 -2.53 7.76
C ASP A 180 -11.02 -2.23 6.47
N TYR A 181 -11.58 -3.26 5.83
CA TYR A 181 -12.25 -3.17 4.55
C TYR A 181 -13.74 -3.40 4.69
N PHE A 182 -14.53 -2.58 4.00
CA PHE A 182 -15.99 -2.57 4.14
C PHE A 182 -16.70 -2.66 2.79
N THR A 183 -17.92 -3.19 2.83
CA THR A 183 -18.87 -3.16 1.71
C THR A 183 -19.52 -1.78 1.59
N VAL A 184 -20.29 -1.55 0.52
CA VAL A 184 -21.14 -0.37 0.33
C VAL A 184 -22.10 -0.14 1.51
N SER A 185 -22.63 -1.23 2.12
CA SER A 185 -23.51 -1.14 3.28
C SER A 185 -22.81 -0.82 4.61
N GLY A 186 -21.48 -0.65 4.58
CA GLY A 186 -20.67 -0.38 5.78
C GLY A 186 -20.37 -1.63 6.63
N LYS A 187 -20.68 -2.84 6.14
CA LYS A 187 -20.30 -4.08 6.82
C LYS A 187 -18.82 -4.35 6.63
N LYS A 188 -18.08 -4.53 7.72
CA LYS A 188 -16.68 -4.98 7.66
C LYS A 188 -16.62 -6.39 7.09
N ILE A 189 -15.72 -6.63 6.15
CA ILE A 189 -15.52 -7.92 5.48
C ILE A 189 -14.20 -8.58 5.83
N LYS A 190 -13.15 -7.79 6.06
CA LYS A 190 -11.84 -8.28 6.51
C LYS A 190 -10.98 -7.17 7.08
N SER A 191 -9.92 -7.56 7.77
CA SER A 191 -8.84 -6.70 8.25
C SER A 191 -7.51 -7.10 7.63
N ALA A 192 -6.58 -6.15 7.56
CA ALA A 192 -5.19 -6.38 7.17
C ALA A 192 -4.23 -5.79 8.20
N ALA A 193 -3.16 -6.53 8.52
CA ALA A 193 -1.96 -6.01 9.16
C ALA A 193 -0.81 -6.06 8.15
N MET A 194 0.04 -5.03 8.14
CA MET A 194 1.11 -4.86 7.15
C MET A 194 2.47 -4.67 7.80
N ASP A 195 3.45 -5.45 7.35
CA ASP A 195 4.85 -5.39 7.80
C ASP A 195 5.76 -4.83 6.70
N TYR A 196 6.79 -4.05 7.08
CA TYR A 196 7.73 -3.39 6.19
C TYR A 196 9.17 -3.71 6.59
N LYS A 197 9.60 -4.97 6.34
CA LYS A 197 10.98 -5.44 6.59
C LYS A 197 11.87 -5.36 5.34
N ASN A 198 11.27 -5.15 4.16
CA ASN A 198 11.98 -4.91 2.92
C ASN A 198 12.36 -3.43 2.79
N GLN A 199 13.37 -3.17 1.96
CA GLN A 199 13.78 -1.83 1.58
C GLN A 199 14.02 -1.77 0.08
N VAL A 200 13.75 -0.60 -0.52
CA VAL A 200 14.07 -0.28 -1.91
C VAL A 200 14.81 1.06 -1.96
N SER A 201 15.63 1.27 -2.99
CA SER A 201 16.30 2.56 -3.21
C SER A 201 15.48 3.41 -4.18
N LEU A 202 14.88 4.49 -3.68
CA LEU A 202 14.12 5.47 -4.48
C LEU A 202 14.83 6.81 -4.42
N GLY A 203 15.25 7.34 -5.58
CA GLY A 203 15.99 8.61 -5.65
C GLY A 203 17.27 8.59 -4.82
N GLY A 204 17.99 7.45 -4.74
CA GLY A 204 19.20 7.28 -3.94
C GLY A 204 18.98 7.16 -2.43
N LYS A 205 17.73 7.11 -1.96
CA LYS A 205 17.39 6.96 -0.53
C LYS A 205 16.74 5.61 -0.27
N ALA A 206 17.17 4.93 0.80
CA ALA A 206 16.50 3.72 1.28
C ALA A 206 15.09 4.07 1.79
N ARG A 207 14.09 3.35 1.27
CA ARG A 207 12.67 3.49 1.65
C ARG A 207 12.13 2.15 2.11
N PRO A 208 11.29 2.11 3.15
CA PRO A 208 10.60 0.88 3.54
C PRO A 208 9.71 0.38 2.41
N PHE A 209 9.68 -0.93 2.22
CA PHE A 209 8.81 -1.59 1.26
C PHE A 209 8.09 -2.77 1.92
N LEU A 210 6.86 -3.01 1.51
CA LEU A 210 6.02 -4.07 2.03
C LEU A 210 6.76 -5.41 2.04
N SER A 211 6.68 -6.14 3.17
CA SER A 211 7.22 -7.50 3.30
C SER A 211 6.15 -8.55 3.53
N ARG A 212 5.03 -8.15 4.14
CA ARG A 212 3.89 -9.05 4.41
C ARG A 212 2.60 -8.25 4.57
N ILE A 213 1.51 -8.85 4.06
CA ILE A 213 0.14 -8.52 4.48
C ILE A 213 -0.42 -9.78 5.13
N THR A 214 -1.00 -9.64 6.31
CA THR A 214 -1.80 -10.67 6.96
C THR A 214 -3.26 -10.24 6.86
N LEU A 215 -4.08 -11.02 6.15
CA LEU A 215 -5.52 -10.79 6.00
C LEU A 215 -6.28 -11.72 6.92
N GLN A 216 -7.33 -11.19 7.55
CA GLN A 216 -8.28 -11.93 8.38
C GLN A 216 -9.69 -11.55 7.97
N GLY A 217 -10.44 -12.48 7.41
CA GLY A 217 -11.82 -12.30 7.02
C GLY A 217 -12.77 -12.43 8.21
N GLU A 218 -13.86 -11.66 8.20
CA GLU A 218 -14.88 -11.72 9.26
C GLU A 218 -15.68 -13.06 9.26
N LEU A 219 -15.69 -13.79 8.14
CA LEU A 219 -16.45 -15.03 7.99
C LEU A 219 -15.61 -16.30 8.17
N MET A 220 -14.30 -16.18 8.28
CA MET A 220 -13.35 -17.30 8.22
C MET A 220 -12.80 -17.64 9.62
N ASN A 221 -13.61 -18.04 10.55
CA ASN A 221 -13.32 -18.60 11.90
C ASN A 221 -11.81 -18.76 12.26
N GLY A 222 -11.06 -17.65 12.25
CA GLY A 222 -9.64 -17.61 12.60
C GLY A 222 -8.66 -18.01 11.50
N ALA A 223 -9.10 -18.36 10.29
CA ALA A 223 -8.21 -18.58 9.15
C ALA A 223 -7.52 -17.28 8.76
N LEU A 224 -6.23 -17.36 8.41
CA LEU A 224 -5.43 -16.23 7.97
C LEU A 224 -4.95 -16.43 6.54
N THR A 225 -4.85 -15.33 5.81
CA THR A 225 -4.21 -15.32 4.48
C THR A 225 -2.99 -14.42 4.53
N TYR A 226 -1.86 -14.97 4.11
CA TYR A 226 -0.58 -14.27 4.09
C TYR A 226 -0.18 -13.95 2.66
N LEU A 227 0.15 -12.69 2.40
CA LEU A 227 0.83 -12.24 1.19
C LEU A 227 2.25 -11.87 1.61
N SER A 228 3.22 -12.73 1.31
CA SER A 228 4.64 -12.51 1.66
C SER A 228 5.40 -12.00 0.44
N VAL A 229 5.98 -10.81 0.54
CA VAL A 229 6.70 -10.11 -0.53
C VAL A 229 8.20 -10.29 -0.36
N ARG A 230 8.87 -10.67 -1.43
CA ARG A 230 10.32 -10.90 -1.49
C ARG A 230 10.95 -10.23 -2.69
N ASN A 231 12.26 -9.99 -2.61
CA ASN A 231 13.09 -9.51 -3.71
C ASN A 231 12.55 -8.24 -4.41
N PRO A 232 12.05 -7.22 -3.67
CA PRO A 232 11.64 -5.99 -4.32
C PRO A 232 12.86 -5.29 -4.93
N ARG A 233 12.74 -4.89 -6.20
CA ARG A 233 13.81 -4.19 -6.91
C ARG A 233 13.24 -3.12 -7.82
N ILE A 234 13.82 -1.93 -7.72
CA ILE A 234 13.51 -0.84 -8.65
C ILE A 234 14.19 -1.16 -9.97
N GLU A 235 13.42 -1.19 -11.03
CA GLU A 235 13.93 -1.43 -12.39
C GLU A 235 13.10 -0.69 -13.42
N PRO A 236 13.71 -0.19 -14.52
CA PRO A 236 12.97 0.39 -15.62
C PRO A 236 12.10 -0.69 -16.29
N LEU A 237 10.81 -0.42 -16.42
CA LEU A 237 9.87 -1.32 -17.06
C LEU A 237 9.40 -0.72 -18.38
N PRO A 238 9.71 -1.32 -19.53
CA PRO A 238 9.29 -0.81 -20.83
C PRO A 238 7.78 -1.01 -21.07
N ASP A 239 7.21 -0.24 -21.99
CA ASP A 239 5.77 -0.19 -22.26
C ASP A 239 5.20 -1.56 -22.65
N TYR A 240 5.95 -2.39 -23.34
CA TYR A 240 5.48 -3.71 -23.78
C TYR A 240 5.11 -4.65 -22.61
N VAL A 241 5.65 -4.42 -21.40
CA VAL A 241 5.27 -5.18 -20.19
C VAL A 241 3.79 -5.00 -19.85
N PHE A 242 3.24 -3.85 -20.19
CA PHE A 242 1.85 -3.44 -19.91
C PHE A 242 1.00 -3.37 -21.18
N ASP A 243 1.39 -4.06 -22.25
CA ASP A 243 0.62 -4.12 -23.50
C ASP A 243 -0.27 -5.36 -23.51
N LEU A 244 -1.60 -5.14 -23.60
CA LEU A 244 -2.59 -6.21 -23.59
C LEU A 244 -2.45 -7.15 -24.82
N ASN A 245 -1.97 -6.66 -25.98
CA ASN A 245 -1.78 -7.47 -27.18
C ASN A 245 -0.55 -8.38 -27.08
N LEU A 246 0.45 -7.96 -26.29
CA LEU A 246 1.68 -8.74 -26.05
C LEU A 246 1.59 -9.62 -24.80
N PHE A 247 0.57 -9.42 -23.99
CA PHE A 247 0.38 -10.07 -22.70
C PHE A 247 0.28 -11.60 -22.76
N MET A 248 -0.18 -12.15 -23.89
CA MET A 248 -0.31 -13.60 -24.10
C MET A 248 0.98 -14.30 -24.59
N LYS A 249 2.00 -13.53 -24.95
CA LYS A 249 3.27 -14.04 -25.54
C LYS A 249 4.30 -14.40 -24.45
#